data_80dc43c603b84641b3d3ac8369be0a96
#
_entry.id   80dc43c603b84641b3d3ac8369be0a96
#
_cell.length_a   1.000
_cell.length_b   1.000
_cell.length_c   1.000
_cell.angle_alpha   90.00
_cell.angle_beta   90.00
_cell.angle_gamma   90.00
#
_symmetry.space_group_name_H-M   'P 1'
#
loop_
_entity.id
_entity.type
_entity.pdbx_description
1 polymer ?
#
loop_
_entity_poly.entity_id
_entity_poly.type
_entity_poly.pdbx_seq_one_letter_code
_entity_poly.pdbx_strand_id
1 'polypeptide(L)'
;MKIETYIDSLVSYAMNCGLAEPDDHVVLVNRLLDLLRKDDYEPSDEPQTEDLEEILKGLLDYAVEKGLCDDGITARDIFDTRIMGALTPMPREVIGIFRYLYLENPEAATDWYYKFSCDTDYIRRYRIAKDMRWKYASSYGEMDITINLSKPEKDPKAIAAAKNAPQTAYPKCQLCVENEGYAGRMNHPARANHRIIPIQVAGEDWRLQYSPYVYYNEHCIVFNSRHTPMKIDKSAFRKLLSFVDAFPHYFVGSNADLPIVGGSILSHEHFQGGHYTFAMETAPVEKEVSFQGFEDIRAGIVKWPMSVIRLTGADPERIADLADKILLAWRGYSDESVGVIAFSDGEPHNTITPIARRRGQDFELDLVLRCNITTAEHPMGVFHPHADKHNIKKENIGLIEVMGLAVLPSRLKKELTDLAEALVTGAPLTGDLEKHAAWVSGMNYEFTAENALDILLQETGKVFAAVLEDAGIYKNTEEGKAAFQAFVNYVNQ
;
A
#
# COMPACT_ATOMS: atom_id res chain seq x y z
N MET A 1 -37.28 5.47 0.83
CA MET A 1 -37.26 4.53 -0.31
C MET A 1 -37.62 3.16 0.23
N LYS A 2 -38.42 2.36 -0.48
CA LYS A 2 -38.75 0.98 -0.04
C LYS A 2 -37.55 0.07 -0.20
N ILE A 3 -37.51 -1.03 0.52
CA ILE A 3 -36.41 -2.01 0.44
C ILE A 3 -36.30 -2.64 -0.96
N GLU A 4 -37.43 -2.84 -1.62
CA GLU A 4 -37.52 -3.36 -2.99
C GLU A 4 -36.81 -2.41 -3.97
N THR A 5 -36.95 -1.11 -3.80
CA THR A 5 -36.25 -0.11 -4.65
C THR A 5 -34.75 -0.24 -4.53
N TYR A 6 -34.19 -0.49 -3.34
CA TYR A 6 -32.75 -0.73 -3.17
C TYR A 6 -32.31 -2.05 -3.78
N ILE A 7 -33.15 -3.11 -3.68
CA ILE A 7 -32.88 -4.41 -4.33
C ILE A 7 -32.82 -4.22 -5.86
N ASP A 8 -33.83 -3.57 -6.44
CA ASP A 8 -33.92 -3.30 -7.88
C ASP A 8 -32.75 -2.44 -8.37
N SER A 9 -32.42 -1.39 -7.60
CA SER A 9 -31.27 -0.52 -7.88
C SER A 9 -29.95 -1.29 -7.88
N LEU A 10 -29.75 -2.19 -6.90
CA LEU A 10 -28.51 -2.97 -6.82
C LEU A 10 -28.39 -4.00 -7.95
N VAL A 11 -29.48 -4.67 -8.33
CA VAL A 11 -29.47 -5.61 -9.46
C VAL A 11 -29.24 -4.86 -10.77
N SER A 12 -29.87 -3.69 -10.96
CA SER A 12 -29.63 -2.81 -12.11
C SER A 12 -28.17 -2.35 -12.17
N TYR A 13 -27.61 -1.97 -11.02
CA TYR A 13 -26.19 -1.63 -10.91
C TYR A 13 -25.28 -2.78 -11.39
N ALA A 14 -25.54 -4.01 -10.92
CA ALA A 14 -24.75 -5.18 -11.32
C ALA A 14 -24.78 -5.43 -12.85
N MET A 15 -25.92 -5.26 -13.47
CA MET A 15 -26.07 -5.38 -14.93
C MET A 15 -25.36 -4.23 -15.66
N ASN A 16 -25.51 -2.98 -15.20
CA ASN A 16 -24.92 -1.80 -15.82
C ASN A 16 -23.38 -1.81 -15.78
N CYS A 17 -22.77 -2.36 -14.74
CA CYS A 17 -21.31 -2.46 -14.65
C CYS A 17 -20.73 -3.78 -15.20
N GLY A 18 -21.58 -4.71 -15.65
CA GLY A 18 -21.17 -5.97 -16.27
C GLY A 18 -20.77 -7.08 -15.27
N LEU A 19 -21.28 -7.00 -14.04
CA LEU A 19 -21.14 -8.09 -13.05
C LEU A 19 -22.19 -9.19 -13.28
N ALA A 20 -23.27 -8.90 -14.01
CA ALA A 20 -24.34 -9.81 -14.30
C ALA A 20 -24.97 -9.52 -15.68
N GLU A 21 -25.57 -10.53 -16.26
CA GLU A 21 -26.36 -10.44 -17.49
C GLU A 21 -27.87 -10.39 -17.18
N PRO A 22 -28.73 -9.94 -18.11
CA PRO A 22 -30.18 -9.89 -17.89
C PRO A 22 -30.81 -11.23 -17.45
N ASP A 23 -30.26 -12.35 -17.89
CA ASP A 23 -30.73 -13.68 -17.52
C ASP A 23 -30.45 -14.03 -16.05
N ASP A 24 -29.55 -13.32 -15.37
CA ASP A 24 -29.21 -13.51 -13.96
C ASP A 24 -30.19 -12.80 -13.01
N HIS A 25 -31.03 -11.89 -13.51
CA HIS A 25 -31.89 -11.01 -12.71
C HIS A 25 -32.63 -11.72 -11.59
N VAL A 26 -33.40 -12.78 -11.93
CA VAL A 26 -34.22 -13.51 -10.95
C VAL A 26 -33.37 -14.16 -9.86
N VAL A 27 -32.23 -14.74 -10.24
CA VAL A 27 -31.30 -15.39 -9.30
C VAL A 27 -30.70 -14.36 -8.34
N LEU A 28 -30.33 -13.17 -8.83
CA LEU A 28 -29.76 -12.11 -8.00
C LEU A 28 -30.77 -11.54 -7.02
N VAL A 29 -32.00 -11.26 -7.47
CA VAL A 29 -33.11 -10.88 -6.56
C VAL A 29 -33.29 -11.93 -5.46
N ASN A 30 -33.42 -13.21 -5.81
CA ASN A 30 -33.62 -14.27 -4.84
C ASN A 30 -32.46 -14.42 -3.84
N ARG A 31 -31.20 -14.22 -4.26
CA ARG A 31 -30.04 -14.21 -3.38
C ARG A 31 -30.09 -13.05 -2.38
N LEU A 32 -30.51 -11.86 -2.83
CA LEU A 32 -30.68 -10.69 -1.96
C LEU A 32 -31.83 -10.90 -0.97
N LEU A 33 -32.98 -11.47 -1.41
CA LEU A 33 -34.10 -11.80 -0.52
C LEU A 33 -33.66 -12.79 0.57
N ASP A 34 -32.90 -13.82 0.23
CA ASP A 34 -32.35 -14.79 1.22
C ASP A 34 -31.45 -14.09 2.24
N LEU A 35 -30.52 -13.23 1.80
CA LEU A 35 -29.63 -12.46 2.68
C LEU A 35 -30.40 -11.53 3.60
N LEU A 36 -31.45 -10.87 3.09
CA LEU A 36 -32.30 -9.93 3.82
C LEU A 36 -33.43 -10.61 4.62
N ARG A 37 -33.53 -11.95 4.53
CA ARG A 37 -34.59 -12.77 5.14
C ARG A 37 -35.98 -12.23 4.84
N LYS A 38 -36.20 -11.92 3.56
CA LYS A 38 -37.47 -11.41 3.06
C LYS A 38 -38.17 -12.46 2.22
N ASP A 39 -39.40 -12.83 2.61
CA ASP A 39 -40.15 -13.95 2.02
C ASP A 39 -40.93 -13.54 0.76
N ASP A 40 -41.19 -12.25 0.57
CA ASP A 40 -41.97 -11.71 -0.54
C ASP A 40 -41.22 -10.56 -1.25
N TYR A 41 -41.58 -10.34 -2.51
CA TYR A 41 -40.99 -9.27 -3.32
C TYR A 41 -41.95 -8.84 -4.40
N GLU A 42 -42.15 -7.53 -4.50
CA GLU A 42 -42.80 -6.86 -5.62
C GLU A 42 -41.86 -5.82 -6.18
N PRO A 43 -41.59 -5.81 -7.51
CA PRO A 43 -40.78 -4.77 -8.11
C PRO A 43 -41.29 -3.36 -7.74
N SER A 44 -40.38 -2.46 -7.47
CA SER A 44 -40.74 -1.11 -7.02
C SER A 44 -41.08 -0.19 -8.19
N ASP A 45 -42.15 0.59 -8.08
CA ASP A 45 -42.46 1.66 -9.01
C ASP A 45 -41.70 2.97 -8.66
N GLU A 46 -40.97 3.01 -7.57
CA GLU A 46 -40.19 4.19 -7.16
C GLU A 46 -38.94 4.36 -8.04
N PRO A 47 -38.50 5.61 -8.28
CA PRO A 47 -37.26 5.84 -9.02
C PRO A 47 -36.06 5.14 -8.34
N GLN A 48 -35.27 4.43 -9.14
CA GLN A 48 -34.04 3.79 -8.72
C GLN A 48 -32.93 4.84 -8.53
N THR A 49 -31.96 4.54 -7.65
CA THR A 49 -30.73 5.32 -7.51
C THR A 49 -29.56 4.55 -8.13
N GLU A 50 -28.63 5.27 -8.75
CA GLU A 50 -27.40 4.72 -9.32
C GLU A 50 -26.21 4.85 -8.33
N ASP A 51 -26.41 5.56 -7.21
CA ASP A 51 -25.37 5.74 -6.19
C ASP A 51 -25.24 4.50 -5.33
N LEU A 52 -24.13 3.76 -5.52
CA LEU A 52 -23.87 2.52 -4.80
C LEU A 52 -23.75 2.74 -3.28
N GLU A 53 -23.18 3.86 -2.79
CA GLU A 53 -23.09 4.18 -1.35
C GLU A 53 -24.51 4.31 -0.77
N GLU A 54 -25.43 4.98 -1.48
CA GLU A 54 -26.82 5.13 -1.06
C GLU A 54 -27.56 3.80 -1.06
N ILE A 55 -27.41 2.99 -2.14
CA ILE A 55 -28.03 1.67 -2.26
C ILE A 55 -27.61 0.76 -1.10
N LEU A 56 -26.31 0.62 -0.89
CA LEU A 56 -25.77 -0.24 0.17
C LEU A 56 -26.14 0.26 1.56
N LYS A 57 -26.14 1.59 1.78
CA LYS A 57 -26.61 2.17 3.03
C LYS A 57 -28.06 1.80 3.32
N GLY A 58 -28.95 1.89 2.33
CA GLY A 58 -30.38 1.53 2.49
C GLY A 58 -30.57 0.07 2.83
N LEU A 59 -29.86 -0.85 2.17
CA LEU A 59 -29.88 -2.28 2.46
C LEU A 59 -29.32 -2.61 3.85
N LEU A 60 -28.25 -1.93 4.26
CA LEU A 60 -27.64 -2.10 5.58
C LEU A 60 -28.53 -1.57 6.71
N ASP A 61 -29.16 -0.41 6.52
CA ASP A 61 -30.08 0.14 7.50
C ASP A 61 -31.29 -0.79 7.73
N TYR A 62 -31.82 -1.38 6.66
CA TYR A 62 -32.85 -2.42 6.76
C TYR A 62 -32.32 -3.65 7.51
N ALA A 63 -31.12 -4.12 7.20
CA ALA A 63 -30.53 -5.28 7.87
C ALA A 63 -30.32 -5.05 9.37
N VAL A 64 -29.91 -3.85 9.77
CA VAL A 64 -29.79 -3.45 11.20
C VAL A 64 -31.17 -3.40 11.86
N GLU A 65 -32.17 -2.78 11.22
CA GLU A 65 -33.54 -2.70 11.74
C GLU A 65 -34.14 -4.09 11.98
N LYS A 66 -33.87 -5.04 11.08
CA LYS A 66 -34.33 -6.44 11.21
C LYS A 66 -33.44 -7.32 12.10
N GLY A 67 -32.40 -6.77 12.70
CA GLY A 67 -31.47 -7.51 13.56
C GLY A 67 -30.64 -8.57 12.83
N LEU A 68 -30.40 -8.39 11.51
CA LEU A 68 -29.58 -9.28 10.69
C LEU A 68 -28.09 -8.99 10.83
N CYS A 69 -27.73 -7.76 11.20
CA CYS A 69 -26.38 -7.36 11.60
C CYS A 69 -26.42 -6.31 12.70
N ASP A 70 -25.33 -6.22 13.48
CA ASP A 70 -25.15 -5.16 14.47
C ASP A 70 -24.85 -3.81 13.82
N ASP A 71 -25.22 -2.71 14.48
CA ASP A 71 -24.97 -1.33 14.02
C ASP A 71 -23.56 -0.87 14.36
N GLY A 72 -22.53 -1.60 13.93
CA GLY A 72 -21.14 -1.25 14.10
C GLY A 72 -20.40 -1.29 12.76
N ILE A 73 -19.39 -0.45 12.57
CA ILE A 73 -18.65 -0.33 11.30
C ILE A 73 -18.19 -1.71 10.79
N THR A 74 -17.59 -2.53 11.66
CA THR A 74 -17.10 -3.86 11.26
C THR A 74 -18.23 -4.80 10.88
N ALA A 75 -19.36 -4.80 11.61
CA ALA A 75 -20.50 -5.66 11.32
C ALA A 75 -21.19 -5.25 10.02
N ARG A 76 -21.39 -3.94 9.82
CA ARG A 76 -21.89 -3.37 8.55
C ARG A 76 -20.98 -3.72 7.37
N ASP A 77 -19.66 -3.61 7.53
CA ASP A 77 -18.69 -3.98 6.48
C ASP A 77 -18.72 -5.47 6.14
N ILE A 78 -18.94 -6.34 7.11
CA ILE A 78 -19.12 -7.78 6.87
C ILE A 78 -20.40 -8.04 6.08
N PHE A 79 -21.52 -7.41 6.47
CA PHE A 79 -22.81 -7.63 5.82
C PHE A 79 -22.85 -7.04 4.40
N ASP A 80 -22.34 -5.84 4.22
CA ASP A 80 -22.12 -5.15 2.93
C ASP A 80 -21.33 -6.05 1.96
N THR A 81 -20.17 -6.55 2.40
CA THR A 81 -19.34 -7.45 1.60
C THR A 81 -20.10 -8.74 1.19
N ARG A 82 -21.02 -9.24 2.04
CA ARG A 82 -21.89 -10.39 1.70
C ARG A 82 -22.94 -10.02 0.65
N ILE A 83 -23.54 -8.83 0.75
CA ILE A 83 -24.49 -8.33 -0.25
C ILE A 83 -23.79 -8.27 -1.62
N MET A 84 -22.64 -7.60 -1.72
CA MET A 84 -21.89 -7.49 -2.96
C MET A 84 -21.36 -8.86 -3.44
N GLY A 85 -21.01 -9.73 -2.52
CA GLY A 85 -20.60 -11.11 -2.81
C GLY A 85 -21.68 -11.95 -3.50
N ALA A 86 -22.96 -11.68 -3.24
CA ALA A 86 -24.07 -12.34 -3.91
C ALA A 86 -24.18 -12.00 -5.42
N LEU A 87 -23.64 -10.85 -5.81
CA LEU A 87 -23.62 -10.35 -7.19
C LEU A 87 -22.28 -10.62 -7.90
N THR A 88 -21.26 -11.01 -7.14
CA THR A 88 -19.90 -11.16 -7.67
C THR A 88 -19.75 -12.46 -8.45
N PRO A 89 -19.33 -12.45 -9.74
CA PRO A 89 -19.08 -13.63 -10.55
C PRO A 89 -18.13 -14.63 -9.87
N MET A 90 -18.23 -15.89 -10.26
CA MET A 90 -17.36 -16.95 -9.71
C MET A 90 -15.91 -16.79 -10.20
N PRO A 91 -14.91 -17.25 -9.42
CA PRO A 91 -13.49 -17.15 -9.81
C PRO A 91 -13.19 -17.64 -11.22
N ARG A 92 -13.85 -18.72 -11.66
CA ARG A 92 -13.67 -19.28 -13.01
C ARG A 92 -13.97 -18.28 -14.12
N GLU A 93 -15.03 -17.48 -13.96
CA GLU A 93 -15.46 -16.49 -14.94
C GLU A 93 -14.48 -15.32 -14.98
N VAL A 94 -14.13 -14.78 -13.81
CA VAL A 94 -13.18 -13.68 -13.66
C VAL A 94 -11.79 -14.05 -14.19
N ILE A 95 -11.28 -15.24 -13.86
CA ILE A 95 -10.00 -15.75 -14.37
C ILE A 95 -10.07 -15.98 -15.89
N GLY A 96 -11.21 -16.44 -16.39
CA GLY A 96 -11.43 -16.66 -17.84
C GLY A 96 -11.32 -15.38 -18.62
N ILE A 97 -12.00 -14.32 -18.20
CA ILE A 97 -11.98 -13.00 -18.84
C ILE A 97 -10.58 -12.38 -18.74
N PHE A 98 -9.96 -12.41 -17.55
CA PHE A 98 -8.60 -11.89 -17.36
C PHE A 98 -7.61 -12.55 -18.33
N ARG A 99 -7.62 -13.88 -18.43
CA ARG A 99 -6.73 -14.62 -19.33
C ARG A 99 -6.98 -14.31 -20.80
N TYR A 100 -8.23 -14.17 -21.19
CA TYR A 100 -8.58 -13.79 -22.55
C TYR A 100 -8.01 -12.42 -22.93
N LEU A 101 -8.23 -11.41 -22.09
CA LEU A 101 -7.69 -10.06 -22.28
C LEU A 101 -6.15 -10.03 -22.23
N TYR A 102 -5.54 -10.81 -21.33
CA TYR A 102 -4.09 -10.89 -21.20
C TYR A 102 -3.40 -11.43 -22.46
N LEU A 103 -4.03 -12.32 -23.21
CA LEU A 103 -3.49 -12.81 -24.48
C LEU A 103 -3.38 -11.71 -25.54
N GLU A 104 -4.23 -10.69 -25.47
CA GLU A 104 -4.20 -9.54 -26.38
C GLU A 104 -3.25 -8.45 -25.85
N ASN A 105 -3.41 -8.07 -24.59
CA ASN A 105 -2.63 -7.02 -23.94
C ASN A 105 -2.68 -7.18 -22.41
N PRO A 106 -1.53 -7.34 -21.72
CA PRO A 106 -1.48 -7.38 -20.26
C PRO A 106 -2.11 -6.17 -19.56
N GLU A 107 -1.98 -4.96 -20.12
CA GLU A 107 -2.55 -3.74 -19.58
C GLU A 107 -4.08 -3.77 -19.65
N ALA A 108 -4.67 -4.20 -20.77
CA ALA A 108 -6.12 -4.36 -20.89
C ALA A 108 -6.69 -5.36 -19.85
N ALA A 109 -5.95 -6.41 -19.53
CA ALA A 109 -6.36 -7.38 -18.51
C ALA A 109 -6.34 -6.78 -17.09
N THR A 110 -5.32 -6.00 -16.77
CA THR A 110 -5.20 -5.34 -15.45
C THR A 110 -6.20 -4.21 -15.29
N ASP A 111 -6.43 -3.38 -16.32
CA ASP A 111 -7.45 -2.33 -16.34
C ASP A 111 -8.85 -2.91 -16.09
N TRP A 112 -9.19 -3.97 -16.82
CA TRP A 112 -10.46 -4.66 -16.60
C TRP A 112 -10.59 -5.22 -15.18
N TYR A 113 -9.54 -5.86 -14.67
CA TYR A 113 -9.58 -6.46 -13.34
C TYR A 113 -9.60 -5.38 -12.23
N TYR A 114 -8.97 -4.24 -12.45
CA TYR A 114 -9.06 -3.09 -11.53
C TYR A 114 -10.48 -2.53 -11.52
N LYS A 115 -11.07 -2.30 -12.70
CA LYS A 115 -12.48 -1.89 -12.83
C LYS A 115 -13.41 -2.90 -12.14
N PHE A 116 -13.24 -4.20 -12.40
CA PHE A 116 -14.00 -5.27 -11.74
C PHE A 116 -13.88 -5.19 -10.20
N SER A 117 -12.69 -4.96 -9.67
CA SER A 117 -12.46 -4.83 -8.22
C SER A 117 -13.13 -3.59 -7.62
N CYS A 118 -13.30 -2.53 -8.42
CA CYS A 118 -14.08 -1.35 -8.06
C CYS A 118 -15.60 -1.63 -8.12
N ASP A 119 -16.05 -2.28 -9.16
CA ASP A 119 -17.48 -2.54 -9.40
C ASP A 119 -18.08 -3.56 -8.43
N THR A 120 -17.28 -4.50 -7.96
CA THR A 120 -17.66 -5.40 -6.85
C THR A 120 -17.63 -4.75 -5.47
N ASP A 121 -17.32 -3.45 -5.37
CA ASP A 121 -17.12 -2.72 -4.10
C ASP A 121 -16.05 -3.34 -3.18
N TYR A 122 -15.16 -4.16 -3.74
CA TYR A 122 -13.96 -4.58 -3.03
C TYR A 122 -13.02 -3.39 -2.83
N ILE A 123 -12.91 -2.52 -3.84
CA ILE A 123 -12.31 -1.19 -3.78
C ILE A 123 -13.44 -0.16 -3.61
N ARG A 124 -13.61 0.36 -2.42
CA ARG A 124 -14.68 1.30 -2.06
C ARG A 124 -14.34 2.71 -2.48
N ARG A 125 -14.62 3.05 -3.74
CA ARG A 125 -14.28 4.36 -4.36
C ARG A 125 -14.77 5.55 -3.54
N TYR A 126 -16.00 5.49 -3.01
CA TYR A 126 -16.57 6.57 -2.18
C TYR A 126 -15.85 6.77 -0.83
N ARG A 127 -15.19 5.76 -0.29
CA ARG A 127 -14.32 5.91 0.89
C ARG A 127 -12.98 6.52 0.52
N ILE A 128 -12.38 6.07 -0.57
CA ILE A 128 -11.09 6.55 -1.08
C ILE A 128 -11.18 8.02 -1.50
N ALA A 129 -12.32 8.45 -2.06
CA ALA A 129 -12.56 9.85 -2.42
C ALA A 129 -12.52 10.82 -1.21
N LYS A 130 -12.59 10.31 0.02
CA LYS A 130 -12.50 11.12 1.26
C LYS A 130 -11.04 11.34 1.70
N ASP A 131 -10.05 10.60 1.13
CA ASP A 131 -8.64 10.77 1.43
C ASP A 131 -8.18 12.19 1.05
N MET A 132 -7.32 12.78 1.88
CA MET A 132 -6.67 14.04 1.53
C MET A 132 -5.37 13.74 0.79
N ARG A 133 -5.18 14.39 -0.37
CA ARG A 133 -3.99 14.19 -1.22
C ARG A 133 -3.46 15.52 -1.71
N TRP A 134 -2.16 15.72 -1.61
CA TRP A 134 -1.46 16.88 -2.18
C TRP A 134 -0.04 16.52 -2.54
N LYS A 135 0.64 17.45 -3.23
CA LYS A 135 2.03 17.29 -3.63
C LYS A 135 2.92 18.25 -2.88
N TYR A 136 4.14 17.82 -2.62
CA TYR A 136 5.19 18.62 -2.02
C TYR A 136 6.43 18.62 -2.91
N ALA A 137 6.84 19.80 -3.36
CA ALA A 137 8.06 19.99 -4.15
C ALA A 137 9.29 20.01 -3.24
N SER A 138 10.05 18.92 -3.24
CA SER A 138 11.29 18.77 -2.48
C SER A 138 12.53 18.98 -3.37
N SER A 139 13.73 19.03 -2.75
CA SER A 139 15.01 19.00 -3.46
C SER A 139 15.30 17.70 -4.21
N TYR A 140 14.51 16.67 -3.96
CA TYR A 140 14.61 15.33 -4.54
C TYR A 140 13.56 15.05 -5.63
N GLY A 141 12.64 15.98 -5.85
CA GLY A 141 11.51 15.84 -6.74
C GLY A 141 10.16 16.09 -6.05
N GLU A 142 9.07 15.93 -6.79
CA GLU A 142 7.72 16.16 -6.30
C GLU A 142 7.19 14.90 -5.61
N MET A 143 7.03 14.95 -4.29
CA MET A 143 6.54 13.86 -3.46
C MET A 143 5.02 13.92 -3.30
N ASP A 144 4.38 12.75 -3.24
CA ASP A 144 2.96 12.63 -2.96
C ASP A 144 2.72 12.49 -1.46
N ILE A 145 1.76 13.28 -0.93
CA ILE A 145 1.39 13.22 0.48
C ILE A 145 -0.07 12.85 0.59
N THR A 146 -0.37 11.82 1.39
CA THR A 146 -1.74 11.33 1.56
C THR A 146 -2.05 11.17 3.05
N ILE A 147 -3.19 11.72 3.51
CA ILE A 147 -3.82 11.32 4.76
C ILE A 147 -4.90 10.31 4.39
N ASN A 148 -4.66 9.05 4.76
CA ASN A 148 -5.56 7.97 4.41
C ASN A 148 -6.74 7.88 5.38
N LEU A 149 -7.94 8.09 4.87
CA LEU A 149 -9.21 8.02 5.59
C LEU A 149 -10.03 6.78 5.22
N SER A 150 -9.62 6.08 4.16
CA SER A 150 -10.32 4.89 3.64
C SER A 150 -10.08 3.64 4.48
N LYS A 151 -8.97 3.60 5.26
CA LYS A 151 -8.69 2.55 6.21
C LYS A 151 -9.45 2.84 7.51
N PRO A 152 -10.51 2.05 7.86
CA PRO A 152 -11.28 2.34 9.05
C PRO A 152 -10.41 2.19 10.30
N GLU A 153 -10.45 3.20 11.17
CA GLU A 153 -9.91 3.08 12.52
C GLU A 153 -10.79 2.11 13.30
N LYS A 154 -10.14 1.16 13.97
CA LYS A 154 -10.88 0.20 14.78
C LYS A 154 -11.43 0.91 16.01
N ASP A 155 -12.76 0.92 16.15
CA ASP A 155 -13.46 1.30 17.38
C ASP A 155 -12.88 0.52 18.57
N PRO A 156 -12.66 1.15 19.75
CA PRO A 156 -12.23 0.46 20.98
C PRO A 156 -13.07 -0.77 21.32
N LYS A 157 -14.39 -0.74 21.08
CA LYS A 157 -15.27 -1.90 21.25
C LYS A 157 -14.95 -3.01 20.25
N ALA A 158 -14.68 -2.67 18.99
CA ALA A 158 -14.29 -3.64 17.97
C ALA A 158 -12.90 -4.25 18.27
N ILE A 159 -11.97 -3.46 18.82
CA ILE A 159 -10.66 -3.96 19.28
C ILE A 159 -10.83 -4.96 20.43
N ALA A 160 -11.67 -4.63 21.42
CA ALA A 160 -11.97 -5.52 22.54
C ALA A 160 -12.66 -6.81 22.10
N ALA A 161 -13.64 -6.71 21.20
CA ALA A 161 -14.33 -7.85 20.61
C ALA A 161 -13.39 -8.75 19.80
N ALA A 162 -12.50 -8.15 18.98
CA ALA A 162 -11.50 -8.87 18.21
C ALA A 162 -10.49 -9.62 19.11
N LYS A 163 -10.09 -9.00 20.24
CA LYS A 163 -9.19 -9.63 21.21
C LYS A 163 -9.82 -10.86 21.89
N ASN A 164 -11.13 -10.83 22.13
CA ASN A 164 -11.89 -11.89 22.77
C ASN A 164 -12.45 -12.94 21.77
N ALA A 165 -12.32 -12.67 20.45
CA ALA A 165 -12.80 -13.60 19.44
C ALA A 165 -11.95 -14.88 19.39
N PRO A 166 -12.56 -16.04 19.08
CA PRO A 166 -11.82 -17.29 18.90
C PRO A 166 -10.71 -17.13 17.86
N GLN A 167 -9.50 -17.52 18.21
CA GLN A 167 -8.37 -17.55 17.27
C GLN A 167 -8.54 -18.77 16.36
N THR A 168 -8.63 -18.54 15.06
CA THR A 168 -8.72 -19.61 14.05
C THR A 168 -7.54 -19.50 13.09
N ALA A 169 -7.08 -20.65 12.60
CA ALA A 169 -5.99 -20.73 11.62
C ALA A 169 -6.47 -20.63 10.16
N TYR A 170 -7.74 -20.27 9.92
CA TYR A 170 -8.34 -20.16 8.59
C TYR A 170 -9.09 -18.82 8.42
N PRO A 171 -8.70 -18.00 7.46
CA PRO A 171 -7.38 -18.00 6.76
C PRO A 171 -6.21 -17.77 7.73
N LYS A 172 -5.00 -18.26 7.41
CA LYS A 172 -3.81 -18.08 8.27
C LYS A 172 -3.39 -16.63 8.38
N CYS A 173 -3.46 -15.87 7.27
CA CYS A 173 -3.20 -14.43 7.24
C CYS A 173 -4.05 -13.75 6.16
N GLN A 174 -3.96 -12.43 6.07
CA GLN A 174 -4.76 -11.63 5.13
C GLN A 174 -4.35 -11.81 3.65
N LEU A 175 -3.22 -12.46 3.36
CA LEU A 175 -2.70 -12.71 2.01
C LEU A 175 -2.91 -14.17 1.56
N CYS A 176 -3.43 -15.05 2.41
CA CYS A 176 -3.69 -16.43 2.00
C CYS A 176 -4.83 -16.52 0.97
N VAL A 177 -4.72 -17.45 0.04
CA VAL A 177 -5.74 -17.68 -1.02
C VAL A 177 -7.12 -17.97 -0.45
N GLU A 178 -7.20 -18.49 0.75
CA GLU A 178 -8.44 -18.78 1.49
C GLU A 178 -9.25 -17.53 1.85
N ASN A 179 -8.70 -16.34 1.62
CA ASN A 179 -9.46 -15.09 1.73
C ASN A 179 -10.44 -14.88 0.57
N GLU A 180 -10.22 -15.51 -0.59
CA GLU A 180 -11.13 -15.38 -1.73
C GLU A 180 -12.54 -15.88 -1.36
N GLY A 181 -13.52 -15.01 -1.46
CA GLY A 181 -14.90 -15.35 -1.09
C GLY A 181 -15.15 -15.50 0.41
N TYR A 182 -14.18 -15.21 1.29
CA TYR A 182 -14.30 -15.40 2.72
C TYR A 182 -15.31 -14.43 3.35
N ALA A 183 -16.25 -14.99 4.16
CA ALA A 183 -17.33 -14.20 4.76
C ALA A 183 -16.86 -13.14 5.78
N GLY A 184 -15.66 -13.29 6.32
CA GLY A 184 -15.14 -12.40 7.36
C GLY A 184 -15.61 -12.76 8.77
N ARG A 185 -15.00 -12.10 9.76
CA ARG A 185 -15.34 -12.15 11.18
C ARG A 185 -14.80 -10.91 11.88
N MET A 186 -15.17 -10.65 13.12
CA MET A 186 -14.80 -9.42 13.84
C MET A 186 -13.28 -9.13 13.90
N ASN A 187 -12.44 -10.16 13.84
CA ASN A 187 -10.98 -10.03 13.86
C ASN A 187 -10.30 -10.37 12.52
N HIS A 188 -11.07 -10.61 11.45
CA HIS A 188 -10.53 -10.88 10.12
C HIS A 188 -11.45 -10.29 9.04
N PRO A 189 -10.92 -9.52 8.07
CA PRO A 189 -11.75 -8.81 7.10
C PRO A 189 -12.58 -9.75 6.23
N ALA A 190 -13.79 -9.31 5.88
CA ALA A 190 -14.64 -9.97 4.90
C ALA A 190 -14.09 -9.77 3.47
N ARG A 191 -14.26 -10.76 2.63
CA ARG A 191 -13.77 -10.84 1.25
C ARG A 191 -14.74 -11.58 0.31
N ALA A 192 -16.04 -11.62 0.64
CA ALA A 192 -17.03 -12.35 -0.17
C ALA A 192 -17.09 -11.85 -1.62
N ASN A 193 -16.88 -10.54 -1.83
CA ASN A 193 -16.83 -9.85 -3.12
C ASN A 193 -15.43 -9.77 -3.75
N HIS A 194 -14.44 -10.45 -3.18
CA HIS A 194 -13.06 -10.43 -3.67
C HIS A 194 -12.76 -11.65 -4.53
N ARG A 195 -12.05 -11.44 -5.64
CA ARG A 195 -11.52 -12.49 -6.52
C ARG A 195 -10.03 -12.28 -6.75
N ILE A 196 -9.31 -13.36 -6.95
CA ILE A 196 -7.85 -13.41 -7.02
C ILE A 196 -7.44 -14.01 -8.37
N ILE A 197 -6.48 -13.41 -9.05
CA ILE A 197 -5.98 -13.89 -10.33
C ILE A 197 -4.74 -14.77 -10.13
N PRO A 198 -4.75 -16.04 -10.57
CA PRO A 198 -3.56 -16.87 -10.60
C PRO A 198 -2.61 -16.42 -11.71
N ILE A 199 -1.34 -16.21 -11.34
CA ILE A 199 -0.25 -15.82 -12.23
C ILE A 199 0.97 -16.70 -12.01
N GLN A 200 1.92 -16.67 -12.96
CA GLN A 200 3.23 -17.31 -12.83
C GLN A 200 4.30 -16.23 -12.60
N VAL A 201 5.14 -16.41 -11.61
CA VAL A 201 6.28 -15.52 -11.33
C VAL A 201 7.53 -16.38 -11.15
N ALA A 202 8.50 -16.20 -12.03
CA ALA A 202 9.74 -17.02 -12.08
C ALA A 202 9.48 -18.55 -12.06
N GLY A 203 8.39 -18.99 -12.72
CA GLY A 203 8.00 -20.40 -12.81
C GLY A 203 7.30 -20.96 -11.55
N GLU A 204 6.98 -20.13 -10.58
CA GLU A 204 6.23 -20.50 -9.38
C GLU A 204 4.77 -20.00 -9.45
N ASP A 205 3.86 -20.69 -8.73
CA ASP A 205 2.45 -20.30 -8.61
C ASP A 205 2.27 -19.12 -7.65
N TRP A 206 1.88 -18.00 -8.20
CA TRP A 206 1.60 -16.76 -7.47
C TRP A 206 0.17 -16.28 -7.71
N ARG A 207 -0.23 -15.25 -6.99
CA ARG A 207 -1.53 -14.62 -7.09
C ARG A 207 -1.38 -13.10 -7.19
N LEU A 208 -2.28 -12.50 -7.97
CA LEU A 208 -2.43 -11.07 -8.12
C LEU A 208 -3.78 -10.64 -7.53
N GLN A 209 -3.78 -9.61 -6.71
CA GLN A 209 -4.98 -8.91 -6.23
C GLN A 209 -4.70 -7.42 -6.08
N TYR A 210 -5.75 -6.58 -6.09
CA TYR A 210 -5.60 -5.18 -5.73
C TYR A 210 -5.71 -4.97 -4.21
N SER A 211 -5.10 -3.88 -3.74
CA SER A 211 -5.30 -3.42 -2.38
C SER A 211 -6.62 -2.65 -2.27
N PRO A 212 -7.48 -2.93 -1.30
CA PRO A 212 -8.72 -2.18 -1.14
C PRO A 212 -8.51 -0.73 -0.68
N TYR A 213 -7.29 -0.35 -0.28
CA TYR A 213 -6.97 0.99 0.23
C TYR A 213 -6.46 1.95 -0.85
N VAL A 214 -6.03 1.45 -2.01
CA VAL A 214 -5.61 2.21 -3.21
C VAL A 214 -4.79 3.47 -2.84
N TYR A 215 -3.59 3.28 -2.32
CA TYR A 215 -2.70 4.39 -2.03
C TYR A 215 -2.24 5.13 -3.29
N TYR A 216 -2.19 4.44 -4.44
CA TYR A 216 -1.88 4.94 -5.77
C TYR A 216 -2.64 4.11 -6.82
N ASN A 217 -2.62 4.55 -8.09
CA ASN A 217 -3.37 3.88 -9.15
C ASN A 217 -2.99 2.41 -9.29
N GLU A 218 -4.00 1.55 -9.31
CA GLU A 218 -3.87 0.08 -9.47
C GLU A 218 -2.92 -0.56 -8.44
N HIS A 219 -2.90 -0.01 -7.21
CA HIS A 219 -2.11 -0.60 -6.13
C HIS A 219 -2.44 -2.07 -5.96
N CYS A 220 -1.54 -2.95 -6.38
CA CYS A 220 -1.70 -4.39 -6.33
C CYS A 220 -0.77 -5.04 -5.30
N ILE A 221 -1.15 -6.26 -4.92
CA ILE A 221 -0.37 -7.16 -4.09
C ILE A 221 -0.19 -8.47 -4.87
N VAL A 222 1.07 -8.84 -5.07
CA VAL A 222 1.49 -10.07 -5.71
C VAL A 222 2.03 -10.99 -4.64
N PHE A 223 1.44 -12.15 -4.43
CA PHE A 223 1.80 -13.01 -3.29
C PHE A 223 1.94 -14.48 -3.67
N ASN A 224 2.82 -15.17 -2.98
CA ASN A 224 3.06 -16.59 -3.18
C ASN A 224 1.78 -17.39 -2.82
N SER A 225 1.40 -18.35 -3.67
CA SER A 225 0.24 -19.22 -3.39
C SER A 225 0.41 -20.06 -2.12
N ARG A 226 1.65 -20.26 -1.66
CA ARG A 226 1.99 -20.95 -0.42
C ARG A 226 2.32 -19.93 0.67
N HIS A 227 1.86 -20.19 1.89
CA HIS A 227 2.18 -19.36 3.06
C HIS A 227 3.63 -19.64 3.50
N THR A 228 4.58 -18.94 2.88
CA THR A 228 6.02 -19.00 3.17
C THR A 228 6.53 -17.65 3.64
N PRO A 229 7.48 -17.59 4.58
CA PRO A 229 8.04 -16.32 5.05
C PRO A 229 8.71 -15.52 3.93
N MET A 230 8.67 -14.20 4.05
CA MET A 230 9.42 -13.28 3.19
C MET A 230 10.93 -13.47 3.38
N LYS A 231 11.65 -13.36 2.27
CA LYS A 231 13.10 -13.35 2.25
C LYS A 231 13.59 -12.51 1.08
N ILE A 232 14.52 -11.61 1.36
CA ILE A 232 15.22 -10.87 0.32
C ILE A 232 16.50 -11.62 -0.04
N ASP A 233 16.52 -12.17 -1.25
CA ASP A 233 17.66 -12.89 -1.81
C ASP A 233 17.60 -12.84 -3.35
N LYS A 234 18.53 -13.52 -4.02
CA LYS A 234 18.55 -13.58 -5.48
C LYS A 234 17.23 -14.07 -6.10
N SER A 235 16.53 -15.00 -5.42
CA SER A 235 15.24 -15.49 -5.88
C SER A 235 14.17 -14.36 -5.86
N ALA A 236 14.19 -13.52 -4.84
CA ALA A 236 13.28 -12.35 -4.77
C ALA A 236 13.55 -11.37 -5.93
N PHE A 237 14.81 -11.08 -6.25
CA PHE A 237 15.15 -10.21 -7.39
C PHE A 237 14.67 -10.78 -8.72
N ARG A 238 14.89 -12.09 -8.96
CA ARG A 238 14.38 -12.79 -10.14
C ARG A 238 12.85 -12.73 -10.24
N LYS A 239 12.16 -12.91 -9.14
CA LYS A 239 10.70 -12.83 -9.07
C LYS A 239 10.18 -11.44 -9.42
N LEU A 240 10.80 -10.38 -8.87
CA LEU A 240 10.45 -9.00 -9.21
C LEU A 240 10.66 -8.71 -10.70
N LEU A 241 11.80 -9.09 -11.25
CA LEU A 241 12.11 -8.89 -12.67
C LEU A 241 11.20 -9.73 -13.59
N SER A 242 10.86 -10.97 -13.20
CA SER A 242 9.90 -11.81 -13.92
C SER A 242 8.50 -11.22 -13.92
N PHE A 243 8.07 -10.57 -12.83
CA PHE A 243 6.77 -9.93 -12.76
C PHE A 243 6.67 -8.73 -13.73
N VAL A 244 7.67 -7.86 -13.76
CA VAL A 244 7.66 -6.70 -14.68
C VAL A 244 7.91 -7.08 -16.14
N ASP A 245 8.39 -8.29 -16.41
CA ASP A 245 8.42 -8.84 -17.75
C ASP A 245 7.02 -9.27 -18.20
N ALA A 246 6.23 -9.88 -17.31
CA ALA A 246 4.84 -10.28 -17.56
C ALA A 246 3.87 -9.09 -17.57
N PHE A 247 4.16 -8.04 -16.80
CA PHE A 247 3.34 -6.82 -16.68
C PHE A 247 4.22 -5.57 -16.85
N PRO A 248 4.67 -5.25 -18.09
CA PRO A 248 5.68 -4.21 -18.33
C PRO A 248 5.22 -2.77 -18.03
N HIS A 249 3.93 -2.54 -17.91
CA HIS A 249 3.33 -1.26 -17.52
C HIS A 249 3.30 -1.05 -15.99
N TYR A 250 3.63 -2.09 -15.19
CA TYR A 250 3.70 -2.03 -13.73
C TYR A 250 5.14 -1.89 -13.22
N PHE A 251 5.27 -1.23 -12.06
CA PHE A 251 6.40 -1.48 -11.16
C PHE A 251 6.01 -2.57 -10.16
N VAL A 252 7.01 -3.17 -9.51
CA VAL A 252 6.82 -4.06 -8.37
C VAL A 252 8.00 -3.96 -7.41
N GLY A 253 7.76 -3.98 -6.12
CA GLY A 253 8.80 -3.97 -5.11
C GLY A 253 8.46 -4.82 -3.89
N SER A 254 9.46 -5.13 -3.09
CA SER A 254 9.32 -5.84 -1.84
C SER A 254 9.62 -4.94 -0.65
N ASN A 255 8.84 -5.06 0.42
CA ASN A 255 9.32 -4.58 1.71
C ASN A 255 10.59 -5.35 2.12
N ALA A 256 11.39 -4.74 2.97
CA ALA A 256 12.52 -5.43 3.59
C ALA A 256 12.07 -6.60 4.47
N ASP A 257 12.92 -7.61 4.63
CA ASP A 257 12.64 -8.85 5.38
C ASP A 257 13.04 -8.79 6.87
N LEU A 258 13.48 -7.63 7.35
CA LEU A 258 13.81 -7.40 8.76
C LEU A 258 12.76 -6.50 9.43
N PRO A 259 12.48 -6.67 10.74
CA PRO A 259 11.61 -5.78 11.50
C PRO A 259 12.13 -4.33 11.51
N ILE A 260 11.28 -3.37 11.85
CA ILE A 260 11.57 -1.91 11.88
C ILE A 260 11.67 -1.29 10.47
N VAL A 261 12.35 -1.95 9.54
CA VAL A 261 12.56 -1.47 8.16
C VAL A 261 11.74 -2.24 7.13
N GLY A 262 10.94 -3.22 7.58
CA GLY A 262 10.08 -4.05 6.74
C GLY A 262 8.61 -3.73 6.85
N GLY A 263 7.80 -4.48 6.09
CA GLY A 263 6.35 -4.45 6.13
C GLY A 263 5.74 -5.18 7.32
N SER A 264 4.41 -5.14 7.42
CA SER A 264 3.66 -5.71 8.53
C SER A 264 3.44 -7.23 8.46
N ILE A 265 3.61 -7.86 7.28
CA ILE A 265 3.35 -9.29 7.06
C ILE A 265 4.64 -9.95 6.55
N LEU A 266 5.55 -10.27 7.47
CA LEU A 266 6.81 -10.95 7.14
C LEU A 266 6.64 -12.48 6.99
N SER A 267 5.52 -13.03 7.46
CA SER A 267 5.26 -14.48 7.45
C SER A 267 4.74 -15.03 6.12
N HIS A 268 4.39 -14.17 5.17
CA HIS A 268 3.87 -14.55 3.86
C HIS A 268 4.56 -13.75 2.76
N GLU A 269 5.29 -14.44 1.88
CA GLU A 269 6.03 -13.83 0.79
C GLU A 269 5.09 -13.10 -0.17
N HIS A 270 5.30 -11.79 -0.32
CA HIS A 270 4.49 -10.92 -1.16
C HIS A 270 5.25 -9.69 -1.60
N PHE A 271 4.82 -9.14 -2.71
CA PHE A 271 5.30 -7.88 -3.30
C PHE A 271 4.15 -6.90 -3.46
N GLN A 272 4.45 -5.62 -3.60
CA GLN A 272 3.50 -4.58 -3.92
C GLN A 272 3.88 -3.94 -5.25
N GLY A 273 2.91 -3.71 -6.11
CA GLY A 273 3.10 -3.13 -7.42
C GLY A 273 1.92 -2.29 -7.85
N GLY A 274 1.92 -1.87 -9.12
CA GLY A 274 0.82 -1.13 -9.71
C GLY A 274 1.26 -0.26 -10.88
N HIS A 275 0.31 0.43 -11.48
CA HIS A 275 0.49 1.34 -12.60
C HIS A 275 0.65 2.78 -12.07
N TYR A 276 1.83 3.10 -11.56
CA TYR A 276 2.11 4.42 -10.96
C TYR A 276 3.60 4.78 -11.07
N THR A 277 3.87 6.06 -11.32
CA THR A 277 5.23 6.63 -11.38
C THR A 277 5.50 7.43 -10.13
N PHE A 278 6.44 6.97 -9.30
CA PHE A 278 6.84 7.64 -8.05
C PHE A 278 7.96 8.64 -8.27
N ALA A 279 8.12 9.58 -7.33
CA ALA A 279 9.19 10.56 -7.34
C ALA A 279 10.58 9.91 -7.41
N MET A 280 10.83 8.82 -6.69
CA MET A 280 12.10 8.09 -6.72
C MET A 280 12.40 7.53 -8.12
N GLU A 281 11.38 7.09 -8.85
CA GLU A 281 11.56 6.56 -10.21
C GLU A 281 12.12 7.61 -11.17
N THR A 282 11.64 8.85 -11.06
CA THR A 282 12.06 9.97 -11.91
C THR A 282 13.31 10.69 -11.41
N ALA A 283 13.76 10.37 -10.18
CA ALA A 283 14.96 10.94 -9.60
C ALA A 283 16.21 10.61 -10.44
N PRO A 284 17.08 11.60 -10.72
CA PRO A 284 18.26 11.39 -11.56
C PRO A 284 19.33 10.57 -10.84
N VAL A 285 20.15 9.87 -11.63
CA VAL A 285 21.40 9.30 -11.15
C VAL A 285 22.35 10.47 -10.85
N GLU A 286 22.74 10.63 -9.59
CA GLU A 286 23.70 11.68 -9.16
C GLU A 286 25.14 11.29 -9.47
N LYS A 287 25.43 9.98 -9.37
CA LYS A 287 26.78 9.46 -9.61
C LYS A 287 26.71 8.09 -10.26
N GLU A 288 27.32 7.97 -11.44
CA GLU A 288 27.54 6.67 -12.07
C GLU A 288 28.58 5.86 -11.27
N VAL A 289 28.33 4.56 -11.15
CA VAL A 289 29.23 3.59 -10.51
C VAL A 289 29.37 2.36 -11.41
N SER A 290 30.44 1.60 -11.24
CA SER A 290 30.66 0.36 -11.99
C SER A 290 30.98 -0.78 -11.04
N PHE A 291 30.58 -1.98 -11.44
CA PHE A 291 30.85 -3.21 -10.68
C PHE A 291 31.64 -4.18 -11.55
N GLN A 292 32.76 -4.65 -11.01
CA GLN A 292 33.66 -5.55 -11.73
C GLN A 292 32.96 -6.85 -12.12
N GLY A 293 33.04 -7.21 -13.41
CA GLY A 293 32.37 -8.37 -14.00
C GLY A 293 30.92 -8.11 -14.40
N PHE A 294 30.44 -6.85 -14.32
CA PHE A 294 29.07 -6.41 -14.67
C PHE A 294 29.08 -5.11 -15.52
N GLU A 295 30.04 -5.01 -16.41
CA GLU A 295 30.22 -3.84 -17.30
C GLU A 295 29.07 -3.68 -18.32
N ASP A 296 28.27 -4.72 -18.48
CA ASP A 296 27.03 -4.77 -19.27
C ASP A 296 25.83 -4.11 -18.58
N ILE A 297 25.94 -3.82 -17.27
CA ILE A 297 24.88 -3.18 -16.48
C ILE A 297 25.26 -1.72 -16.19
N ARG A 298 24.38 -0.79 -16.53
CA ARG A 298 24.49 0.60 -16.08
C ARG A 298 24.09 0.67 -14.60
N ALA A 299 24.95 1.22 -13.77
CA ALA A 299 24.68 1.37 -12.35
C ALA A 299 24.97 2.78 -11.87
N GLY A 300 24.20 3.24 -10.88
CA GLY A 300 24.41 4.58 -10.33
C GLY A 300 23.73 4.80 -8.97
N ILE A 301 24.26 5.77 -8.23
CA ILE A 301 23.67 6.28 -7.00
C ILE A 301 22.61 7.30 -7.40
N VAL A 302 21.37 7.09 -6.92
CA VAL A 302 20.23 7.98 -7.21
C VAL A 302 20.23 9.18 -6.28
N LYS A 303 19.94 10.36 -6.79
CA LYS A 303 19.72 11.57 -5.97
C LYS A 303 18.40 11.44 -5.24
N TRP A 304 18.43 10.81 -4.07
CA TRP A 304 17.27 10.51 -3.26
C TRP A 304 17.60 10.67 -1.76
N PRO A 305 16.66 11.00 -0.88
CA PRO A 305 16.96 11.13 0.56
C PRO A 305 17.41 9.81 1.21
N MET A 306 17.01 8.66 0.61
CA MET A 306 17.49 7.35 1.04
C MET A 306 18.59 6.85 0.11
N SER A 307 19.38 5.87 0.59
CA SER A 307 20.55 5.37 -0.15
C SER A 307 20.15 4.33 -1.20
N VAL A 308 20.12 4.71 -2.46
CA VAL A 308 19.62 3.90 -3.58
C VAL A 308 20.71 3.65 -4.60
N ILE A 309 20.94 2.38 -4.95
CA ILE A 309 21.73 1.97 -6.11
C ILE A 309 20.74 1.51 -7.19
N ARG A 310 20.74 2.18 -8.34
CA ARG A 310 19.94 1.85 -9.52
C ARG A 310 20.75 0.99 -10.48
N LEU A 311 20.20 -0.15 -10.90
CA LEU A 311 20.77 -1.04 -11.89
C LEU A 311 19.86 -1.06 -13.11
N THR A 312 20.42 -0.92 -14.31
CA THR A 312 19.66 -0.94 -15.57
C THR A 312 20.39 -1.78 -16.62
N GLY A 313 19.71 -2.71 -17.27
CA GLY A 313 20.26 -3.58 -18.28
C GLY A 313 19.22 -4.41 -19.02
N ALA A 314 19.61 -5.05 -20.10
CA ALA A 314 18.71 -5.85 -20.93
C ALA A 314 18.48 -7.28 -20.39
N ASP A 315 19.44 -7.82 -19.64
CA ASP A 315 19.39 -9.19 -19.12
C ASP A 315 18.99 -9.21 -17.64
N PRO A 316 17.76 -9.68 -17.29
CA PRO A 316 17.28 -9.72 -15.93
C PRO A 316 18.08 -10.66 -15.02
N GLU A 317 18.67 -11.74 -15.55
CA GLU A 317 19.51 -12.65 -14.76
C GLU A 317 20.81 -11.97 -14.33
N ARG A 318 21.44 -11.20 -15.23
CA ARG A 318 22.63 -10.42 -14.92
C ARG A 318 22.36 -9.35 -13.87
N ILE A 319 21.20 -8.66 -13.95
CA ILE A 319 20.76 -7.71 -12.93
C ILE A 319 20.56 -8.41 -11.59
N ALA A 320 19.91 -9.58 -11.57
CA ALA A 320 19.72 -10.37 -10.34
C ALA A 320 21.05 -10.85 -9.74
N ASP A 321 22.03 -11.22 -10.58
CA ASP A 321 23.37 -11.60 -10.13
C ASP A 321 24.10 -10.45 -9.45
N LEU A 322 24.07 -9.27 -10.06
CA LEU A 322 24.69 -8.08 -9.46
C LEU A 322 23.96 -7.62 -8.19
N ALA A 323 22.63 -7.65 -8.19
CA ALA A 323 21.83 -7.31 -7.02
C ALA A 323 22.13 -8.25 -5.83
N ASP A 324 22.31 -9.55 -6.09
CA ASP A 324 22.70 -10.50 -5.06
C ASP A 324 24.13 -10.26 -4.54
N LYS A 325 25.09 -9.95 -5.42
CA LYS A 325 26.44 -9.55 -5.01
C LYS A 325 26.42 -8.33 -4.09
N ILE A 326 25.62 -7.30 -4.43
CA ILE A 326 25.46 -6.09 -3.61
C ILE A 326 24.79 -6.44 -2.27
N LEU A 327 23.73 -7.24 -2.28
CA LEU A 327 23.03 -7.66 -1.07
C LEU A 327 23.93 -8.44 -0.10
N LEU A 328 24.69 -9.41 -0.62
CA LEU A 328 25.61 -10.21 0.20
C LEU A 328 26.73 -9.35 0.81
N ALA A 329 27.29 -8.43 0.02
CA ALA A 329 28.25 -7.46 0.51
C ALA A 329 27.61 -6.56 1.60
N TRP A 330 26.39 -6.03 1.38
CA TRP A 330 25.70 -5.16 2.33
C TRP A 330 25.39 -5.86 3.64
N ARG A 331 24.95 -7.12 3.59
CA ARG A 331 24.66 -7.91 4.78
C ARG A 331 25.86 -8.10 5.74
N GLY A 332 27.07 -8.09 5.19
CA GLY A 332 28.31 -8.21 5.98
C GLY A 332 29.02 -6.88 6.28
N TYR A 333 28.51 -5.76 5.72
CA TYR A 333 29.20 -4.49 5.79
C TYR A 333 28.90 -3.71 7.08
N SER A 334 29.93 -3.30 7.77
CA SER A 334 29.83 -2.35 8.90
C SER A 334 30.65 -1.11 8.60
N ASP A 335 30.12 0.05 8.96
CA ASP A 335 30.78 1.36 8.90
C ASP A 335 30.33 2.19 10.10
N GLU A 336 31.10 2.16 11.16
CA GLU A 336 30.79 2.87 12.40
C GLU A 336 30.75 4.38 12.23
N SER A 337 31.46 4.93 11.22
CA SER A 337 31.48 6.37 10.96
C SER A 337 30.12 6.94 10.57
N VAL A 338 29.24 6.10 10.03
CA VAL A 338 27.86 6.43 9.66
C VAL A 338 26.83 5.63 10.45
N GLY A 339 27.25 4.94 11.52
CA GLY A 339 26.35 4.19 12.42
C GLY A 339 25.84 2.85 11.86
N VAL A 340 26.47 2.31 10.82
CA VAL A 340 26.11 1.00 10.23
C VAL A 340 26.85 -0.11 10.94
N ILE A 341 26.11 -1.04 11.52
CA ILE A 341 26.62 -2.27 12.13
C ILE A 341 25.85 -3.46 11.53
N ALA A 342 26.57 -4.37 10.88
CA ALA A 342 25.96 -5.49 10.17
C ALA A 342 25.31 -6.51 11.11
N PHE A 343 25.93 -6.74 12.29
CA PHE A 343 25.45 -7.70 13.29
C PHE A 343 25.66 -7.17 14.69
N SER A 344 24.71 -7.41 15.59
CA SER A 344 24.88 -7.29 17.04
C SER A 344 24.24 -8.50 17.73
N ASP A 345 24.93 -9.09 18.70
CA ASP A 345 24.49 -10.30 19.42
C ASP A 345 24.08 -11.48 18.50
N GLY A 346 24.65 -11.55 17.30
CA GLY A 346 24.34 -12.56 16.29
C GLY A 346 23.13 -12.25 15.38
N GLU A 347 22.42 -11.16 15.65
CA GLU A 347 21.27 -10.74 14.84
C GLU A 347 21.71 -9.84 13.68
N PRO A 348 21.22 -10.05 12.44
CA PRO A 348 21.54 -9.23 11.28
C PRO A 348 20.74 -7.93 11.29
N HIS A 349 21.35 -6.83 10.81
CA HIS A 349 20.73 -5.52 10.72
C HIS A 349 20.55 -5.00 9.30
N ASN A 350 21.37 -5.46 8.36
CA ASN A 350 21.39 -4.93 7.00
C ASN A 350 20.52 -5.77 6.06
N THR A 351 19.70 -5.09 5.26
CA THR A 351 18.88 -5.69 4.21
C THR A 351 18.62 -4.67 3.10
N ILE A 352 17.82 -5.03 2.09
CA ILE A 352 17.48 -4.16 0.96
C ILE A 352 15.96 -4.14 0.77
N THR A 353 15.43 -2.98 0.38
CA THR A 353 14.10 -2.81 -0.22
C THR A 353 14.28 -2.71 -1.74
N PRO A 354 14.00 -3.78 -2.51
CA PRO A 354 14.18 -3.81 -3.96
C PRO A 354 12.91 -3.36 -4.69
N ILE A 355 13.07 -2.58 -5.79
CA ILE A 355 11.96 -2.13 -6.65
C ILE A 355 12.35 -2.31 -8.10
N ALA A 356 11.56 -3.08 -8.85
CA ALA A 356 11.75 -3.36 -10.26
C ALA A 356 10.73 -2.67 -11.16
N ARG A 357 11.14 -2.30 -12.38
CA ARG A 357 10.27 -1.78 -13.46
C ARG A 357 10.91 -1.97 -14.81
N ARG A 358 10.15 -1.70 -15.86
CA ARG A 358 10.69 -1.62 -17.23
C ARG A 358 11.10 -0.17 -17.57
N ARG A 359 12.17 -0.07 -18.37
CA ARG A 359 12.63 1.17 -19.00
C ARG A 359 12.79 0.95 -20.51
N GLY A 360 11.66 1.05 -21.24
CA GLY A 360 11.63 0.62 -22.62
C GLY A 360 11.95 -0.87 -22.74
N GLN A 361 13.05 -1.22 -23.40
CA GLN A 361 13.46 -2.62 -23.55
C GLN A 361 14.31 -3.13 -22.36
N ASP A 362 14.84 -2.23 -21.55
CA ASP A 362 15.66 -2.60 -20.40
C ASP A 362 14.81 -2.89 -19.15
N PHE A 363 15.37 -3.68 -18.25
CA PHE A 363 14.91 -3.80 -16.87
C PHE A 363 15.65 -2.80 -16.00
N GLU A 364 14.96 -2.28 -14.99
CA GLU A 364 15.54 -1.41 -13.98
C GLU A 364 15.21 -1.96 -12.58
N LEU A 365 16.23 -2.05 -11.72
CA LEU A 365 16.10 -2.50 -10.34
C LEU A 365 16.76 -1.49 -9.42
N ASP A 366 15.98 -0.85 -8.57
CA ASP A 366 16.46 0.01 -7.49
C ASP A 366 16.67 -0.82 -6.23
N LEU A 367 17.86 -0.72 -5.65
CA LEU A 367 18.27 -1.36 -4.40
C LEU A 367 18.39 -0.30 -3.31
N VAL A 368 17.38 -0.18 -2.45
CA VAL A 368 17.40 0.76 -1.33
C VAL A 368 18.00 0.08 -0.11
N LEU A 369 19.16 0.56 0.32
CA LEU A 369 19.88 0.02 1.49
C LEU A 369 19.11 0.31 2.77
N ARG A 370 18.93 -0.70 3.62
CA ARG A 370 18.21 -0.60 4.90
C ARG A 370 19.06 -1.19 6.03
N CYS A 371 18.90 -0.61 7.23
CA CYS A 371 19.52 -1.12 8.44
C CYS A 371 18.59 -0.88 9.64
N ASN A 372 18.31 -1.92 10.42
CA ASN A 372 17.38 -1.85 11.55
C ASN A 372 18.06 -1.71 12.93
N ILE A 373 19.34 -1.32 12.95
CA ILE A 373 20.08 -1.13 14.18
C ILE A 373 19.38 -0.11 15.10
N THR A 374 19.32 -0.42 16.38
CA THR A 374 18.80 0.45 17.43
C THR A 374 19.88 0.86 18.42
N THR A 375 19.71 2.00 19.06
CA THR A 375 20.56 2.48 20.16
C THR A 375 19.71 2.98 21.31
N ALA A 376 20.31 3.28 22.44
CA ALA A 376 19.59 3.89 23.56
C ALA A 376 18.99 5.26 23.21
N GLU A 377 19.64 6.01 22.33
CA GLU A 377 19.15 7.30 21.80
C GLU A 377 18.04 7.11 20.76
N HIS A 378 18.15 6.07 19.93
CA HIS A 378 17.19 5.73 18.86
C HIS A 378 16.58 4.34 19.06
N PRO A 379 15.71 4.14 20.06
CA PRO A 379 15.15 2.83 20.40
C PRO A 379 14.19 2.27 19.33
N MET A 380 13.70 3.12 18.44
CA MET A 380 12.85 2.72 17.29
C MET A 380 13.67 2.45 16.02
N GLY A 381 14.96 2.73 16.02
CA GLY A 381 15.88 2.58 14.89
C GLY A 381 16.70 3.84 14.66
N VAL A 382 18.00 3.68 14.36
CA VAL A 382 18.89 4.79 13.97
C VAL A 382 18.45 5.36 12.61
N PHE A 383 18.07 4.47 11.68
CA PHE A 383 17.59 4.81 10.33
C PHE A 383 16.06 4.72 10.25
N HIS A 384 15.41 5.52 11.07
CA HIS A 384 13.97 5.55 11.31
C HIS A 384 13.53 7.00 11.58
N PRO A 385 12.26 7.40 11.38
CA PRO A 385 11.80 8.73 11.76
C PRO A 385 12.18 9.09 13.18
N HIS A 386 12.91 10.19 13.37
CA HIS A 386 13.36 10.66 14.67
C HIS A 386 12.24 11.33 15.47
N ALA A 387 12.40 11.42 16.78
CA ALA A 387 11.36 11.83 17.74
C ALA A 387 10.80 13.24 17.48
N ASP A 388 11.60 14.15 16.95
CA ASP A 388 11.20 15.52 16.59
C ASP A 388 10.15 15.58 15.44
N LYS A 389 9.97 14.49 14.71
CA LYS A 389 9.02 14.34 13.59
C LYS A 389 7.79 13.48 13.90
N HIS A 390 7.72 12.90 15.12
CA HIS A 390 6.67 11.97 15.53
C HIS A 390 5.27 12.61 15.64
N ASN A 391 5.18 13.92 15.69
CA ASN A 391 3.91 14.64 15.58
C ASN A 391 3.24 14.42 14.23
N ILE A 392 4.01 14.20 13.15
CA ILE A 392 3.54 13.93 11.79
C ILE A 392 3.66 12.44 11.45
N LYS A 393 4.87 11.87 11.55
CA LYS A 393 5.16 10.48 11.16
C LYS A 393 6.04 9.78 12.20
N LYS A 394 5.51 8.72 12.78
CA LYS A 394 6.18 7.90 13.78
C LYS A 394 6.42 6.46 13.32
N GLU A 395 5.59 5.99 12.37
CA GLU A 395 5.57 4.61 11.91
C GLU A 395 6.80 4.31 11.04
N ASN A 396 7.10 3.03 10.91
CA ASN A 396 8.18 2.52 10.04
C ASN A 396 7.98 3.00 8.59
N ILE A 397 9.09 3.22 7.88
CA ILE A 397 9.09 3.60 6.46
C ILE A 397 9.06 2.31 5.62
N GLY A 398 7.91 2.04 5.02
CA GLY A 398 7.67 0.90 4.14
C GLY A 398 7.97 1.23 2.67
N LEU A 399 7.76 0.23 1.79
CA LEU A 399 8.05 0.31 0.35
C LEU A 399 7.46 1.56 -0.33
N ILE A 400 6.20 1.87 -0.07
CA ILE A 400 5.48 2.97 -0.72
C ILE A 400 6.11 4.31 -0.34
N GLU A 401 6.43 4.47 0.94
CA GLU A 401 7.04 5.70 1.46
C GLU A 401 8.48 5.87 0.99
N VAL A 402 9.24 4.77 0.90
CA VAL A 402 10.58 4.75 0.31
C VAL A 402 10.59 5.37 -1.09
N MET A 403 9.52 5.14 -1.89
CA MET A 403 9.41 5.66 -3.25
C MET A 403 8.91 7.10 -3.34
N GLY A 404 8.55 7.73 -2.20
CA GLY A 404 8.17 9.15 -2.14
C GLY A 404 6.67 9.43 -2.03
N LEU A 405 5.86 8.45 -1.61
CA LEU A 405 4.45 8.65 -1.27
C LEU A 405 4.24 8.47 0.23
N ALA A 406 3.95 9.55 0.94
CA ALA A 406 3.60 9.51 2.36
C ALA A 406 2.21 8.92 2.57
N VAL A 407 2.10 7.92 3.44
CA VAL A 407 0.83 7.42 3.96
C VAL A 407 0.72 7.84 5.42
N LEU A 408 0.01 8.94 5.66
CA LEU A 408 -0.10 9.57 6.97
C LEU A 408 -1.38 9.12 7.70
N PRO A 409 -1.37 9.09 9.04
CA PRO A 409 -2.51 8.65 9.84
C PRO A 409 -3.70 9.60 9.75
N SER A 410 -4.92 9.06 9.80
CA SER A 410 -6.20 9.76 9.68
C SER A 410 -6.39 10.90 10.68
N ARG A 411 -5.83 10.77 11.91
CA ARG A 411 -5.86 11.80 12.95
C ARG A 411 -5.37 13.17 12.44
N LEU A 412 -4.39 13.19 11.53
CA LEU A 412 -3.80 14.42 11.02
C LEU A 412 -4.80 15.32 10.28
N LYS A 413 -5.86 14.75 9.68
CA LYS A 413 -6.90 15.60 9.06
C LYS A 413 -7.49 16.58 10.07
N LYS A 414 -7.95 16.06 11.22
CA LYS A 414 -8.53 16.89 12.27
C LYS A 414 -7.46 17.76 12.93
N GLU A 415 -6.32 17.18 13.30
CA GLU A 415 -5.26 17.90 13.99
C GLU A 415 -4.73 19.10 13.19
N LEU A 416 -4.50 18.97 11.87
CA LEU A 416 -4.03 20.07 11.04
C LEU A 416 -5.11 21.14 10.82
N THR A 417 -6.40 20.75 10.74
CA THR A 417 -7.51 21.71 10.64
C THR A 417 -7.64 22.52 11.93
N ASP A 418 -7.68 21.85 13.08
CA ASP A 418 -7.77 22.50 14.39
C ASP A 418 -6.54 23.38 14.67
N LEU A 419 -5.35 22.90 14.26
CA LEU A 419 -4.10 23.65 14.39
C LEU A 419 -4.11 24.93 13.55
N ALA A 420 -4.60 24.86 12.30
CA ALA A 420 -4.75 26.04 11.45
C ALA A 420 -5.66 27.09 12.11
N GLU A 421 -6.80 26.67 12.65
CA GLU A 421 -7.70 27.56 13.36
C GLU A 421 -7.05 28.20 14.61
N ALA A 422 -6.33 27.39 15.41
CA ALA A 422 -5.63 27.87 16.60
C ALA A 422 -4.54 28.90 16.26
N LEU A 423 -3.78 28.69 15.17
CA LEU A 423 -2.73 29.62 14.73
C LEU A 423 -3.31 30.96 14.22
N VAL A 424 -4.44 30.94 13.54
CA VAL A 424 -5.14 32.14 13.05
C VAL A 424 -5.73 32.95 14.21
N THR A 425 -6.32 32.29 15.21
CA THR A 425 -7.00 32.93 16.32
C THR A 425 -6.07 33.26 17.49
N GLY A 426 -4.83 32.74 17.51
CA GLY A 426 -3.92 32.85 18.65
C GLY A 426 -4.35 32.00 19.85
N ALA A 427 -5.20 31.00 19.65
CA ALA A 427 -5.64 30.11 20.72
C ALA A 427 -4.47 29.22 21.22
N PRO A 428 -4.44 28.85 22.51
CA PRO A 428 -3.41 28.00 23.06
C PRO A 428 -3.52 26.58 22.49
N LEU A 429 -2.35 25.97 22.16
CA LEU A 429 -2.27 24.59 21.70
C LEU A 429 -2.37 23.65 22.90
N THR A 430 -3.53 22.99 23.06
CA THR A 430 -3.82 22.08 24.18
C THR A 430 -4.26 20.71 23.69
N GLY A 431 -4.17 19.69 24.55
CA GLY A 431 -4.62 18.32 24.22
C GLY A 431 -3.85 17.73 23.03
N ASP A 432 -4.57 17.28 22.01
CA ASP A 432 -3.97 16.68 20.81
C ASP A 432 -3.06 17.62 20.02
N LEU A 433 -3.17 18.93 20.21
CA LEU A 433 -2.37 19.93 19.52
C LEU A 433 -1.02 20.22 20.21
N GLU A 434 -0.86 19.87 21.49
CA GLU A 434 0.40 20.10 22.24
C GLU A 434 1.63 19.52 21.55
N LYS A 435 1.50 18.33 20.96
CA LYS A 435 2.60 17.65 20.25
C LYS A 435 3.11 18.39 19.02
N HIS A 436 2.32 19.36 18.49
CA HIS A 436 2.69 20.18 17.35
C HIS A 436 3.35 21.50 17.76
N ALA A 437 3.34 21.87 19.05
CA ALA A 437 3.80 23.18 19.53
C ALA A 437 5.26 23.47 19.16
N ALA A 438 6.17 22.50 19.37
CA ALA A 438 7.58 22.67 18.99
C ALA A 438 7.76 22.86 17.48
N TRP A 439 7.01 22.09 16.67
CA TRP A 439 7.04 22.17 15.22
C TRP A 439 6.61 23.54 14.70
N VAL A 440 5.46 24.06 15.16
CA VAL A 440 4.96 25.36 14.70
C VAL A 440 5.75 26.53 15.27
N SER A 441 6.39 26.40 16.44
CA SER A 441 7.24 27.45 17.01
C SER A 441 8.47 27.78 16.16
N GLY A 442 8.90 26.84 15.33
CA GLY A 442 9.99 27.01 14.35
C GLY A 442 9.55 27.65 13.03
N MET A 443 8.26 27.86 12.82
CA MET A 443 7.71 28.45 11.59
C MET A 443 7.69 29.99 11.68
N ASN A 444 8.07 30.63 10.59
CA ASN A 444 8.07 32.09 10.47
C ASN A 444 7.10 32.51 9.35
N TYR A 445 5.80 32.30 9.58
CA TYR A 445 4.72 32.65 8.66
C TYR A 445 3.70 33.55 9.35
N GLU A 446 3.06 34.42 8.57
CA GLU A 446 1.82 35.08 8.98
C GLU A 446 0.65 34.18 8.60
N PHE A 447 -0.04 33.64 9.60
CA PHE A 447 -1.16 32.74 9.41
C PHE A 447 -2.48 33.53 9.29
N THR A 448 -3.19 33.30 8.18
CA THR A 448 -4.54 33.85 7.94
C THR A 448 -5.52 32.73 7.70
N ALA A 449 -6.82 33.02 7.73
CA ALA A 449 -7.87 32.04 7.48
C ALA A 449 -7.76 31.41 6.08
N GLU A 450 -7.19 32.12 5.11
CA GLU A 450 -7.03 31.65 3.74
C GLU A 450 -5.80 30.76 3.53
N ASN A 451 -4.72 30.94 4.33
CA ASN A 451 -3.42 30.31 4.04
C ASN A 451 -2.95 29.29 5.08
N ALA A 452 -3.50 29.31 6.30
CA ALA A 452 -2.95 28.54 7.42
C ALA A 452 -2.91 27.04 7.16
N LEU A 453 -3.99 26.47 6.62
CA LEU A 453 -4.05 25.04 6.31
C LEU A 453 -3.05 24.66 5.18
N ASP A 454 -2.98 25.47 4.12
CA ASP A 454 -2.07 25.22 2.99
C ASP A 454 -0.60 25.25 3.43
N ILE A 455 -0.24 26.21 4.30
CA ILE A 455 1.11 26.27 4.89
C ILE A 455 1.39 25.00 5.68
N LEU A 456 0.48 24.55 6.55
CA LEU A 456 0.64 23.32 7.34
C LEU A 456 0.74 22.07 6.48
N LEU A 457 0.01 22.00 5.37
CA LEU A 457 0.11 20.89 4.41
C LEU A 457 1.49 20.88 3.74
N GLN A 458 2.02 22.02 3.31
CA GLN A 458 3.37 22.13 2.74
C GLN A 458 4.46 21.80 3.77
N GLU A 459 4.36 22.31 4.99
CA GLU A 459 5.31 21.99 6.06
C GLU A 459 5.23 20.50 6.47
N THR A 460 4.05 19.86 6.37
CA THR A 460 3.89 18.41 6.54
C THR A 460 4.68 17.64 5.48
N GLY A 461 4.63 18.07 4.22
CA GLY A 461 5.43 17.50 3.14
C GLY A 461 6.95 17.64 3.38
N LYS A 462 7.38 18.79 3.90
CA LYS A 462 8.78 19.02 4.30
C LYS A 462 9.22 18.09 5.43
N VAL A 463 8.36 17.85 6.42
CA VAL A 463 8.62 16.86 7.47
C VAL A 463 8.76 15.46 6.88
N PHE A 464 7.93 15.08 5.91
CA PHE A 464 8.04 13.77 5.27
C PHE A 464 9.37 13.60 4.51
N ALA A 465 9.83 14.62 3.78
CA ALA A 465 11.15 14.59 3.14
C ALA A 465 12.28 14.39 4.18
N ALA A 466 12.22 15.11 5.31
CA ALA A 466 13.17 14.94 6.42
C ALA A 466 13.08 13.55 7.09
N VAL A 467 11.89 12.96 7.15
CA VAL A 467 11.69 11.57 7.61
C VAL A 467 12.40 10.56 6.71
N LEU A 468 12.36 10.76 5.38
CA LEU A 468 13.12 9.91 4.46
C LEU A 468 14.63 10.12 4.60
N GLU A 469 15.08 11.34 4.90
CA GLU A 469 16.49 11.61 5.23
C GLU A 469 16.92 10.92 6.52
N ASP A 470 16.08 10.90 7.56
CA ASP A 470 16.35 10.13 8.79
C ASP A 470 16.51 8.63 8.48
N ALA A 471 15.62 8.09 7.62
CA ALA A 471 15.64 6.69 7.22
C ALA A 471 16.77 6.33 6.24
N GLY A 472 17.42 7.30 5.62
CA GLY A 472 18.54 7.11 4.71
C GLY A 472 19.82 6.70 5.46
N ILE A 473 20.55 5.71 4.94
CA ILE A 473 21.80 5.22 5.52
C ILE A 473 22.91 6.26 5.38
N TYR A 474 23.24 6.59 4.13
CA TYR A 474 24.25 7.58 3.79
C TYR A 474 23.56 8.93 3.59
N LYS A 475 23.82 9.86 4.51
CA LYS A 475 23.22 11.20 4.45
C LYS A 475 23.74 11.99 3.25
N ASN A 476 22.94 12.92 2.76
CA ASN A 476 23.33 13.77 1.62
C ASN A 476 24.31 14.87 2.05
N THR A 477 25.42 14.46 2.63
CA THR A 477 26.59 15.29 3.00
C THR A 477 27.82 14.75 2.27
N GLU A 478 28.94 15.52 2.25
CA GLU A 478 30.18 15.04 1.64
C GLU A 478 30.71 13.76 2.31
N GLU A 479 30.59 13.67 3.65
CA GLU A 479 30.97 12.47 4.43
C GLU A 479 30.08 11.29 4.09
N GLY A 480 28.76 11.49 4.02
CA GLY A 480 27.82 10.43 3.67
C GLY A 480 28.01 9.93 2.23
N LYS A 481 28.27 10.83 1.28
CA LYS A 481 28.60 10.47 -0.12
C LYS A 481 29.93 9.71 -0.22
N ALA A 482 30.93 10.11 0.56
CA ALA A 482 32.22 9.41 0.63
C ALA A 482 32.06 7.99 1.22
N ALA A 483 31.26 7.83 2.27
CA ALA A 483 30.97 6.55 2.88
C ALA A 483 30.15 5.65 1.91
N PHE A 484 29.20 6.20 1.17
CA PHE A 484 28.48 5.45 0.15
C PHE A 484 29.41 4.93 -0.96
N GLN A 485 30.35 5.78 -1.41
CA GLN A 485 31.35 5.36 -2.39
C GLN A 485 32.30 4.30 -1.83
N ALA A 486 32.62 4.36 -0.54
CA ALA A 486 33.44 3.34 0.12
C ALA A 486 32.72 1.97 0.13
N PHE A 487 31.39 1.94 0.37
CA PHE A 487 30.60 0.73 0.24
C PHE A 487 30.60 0.19 -1.21
N VAL A 488 30.41 1.05 -2.21
CA VAL A 488 30.47 0.61 -3.63
C VAL A 488 31.86 0.03 -3.96
N ASN A 489 32.92 0.62 -3.46
CA ASN A 489 34.28 0.08 -3.64
C ASN A 489 34.48 -1.27 -2.91
N TYR A 490 33.85 -1.45 -1.75
CA TYR A 490 33.86 -2.71 -1.02
C TYR A 490 33.18 -3.84 -1.79
N VAL A 491 32.08 -3.58 -2.48
CA VAL A 491 31.40 -4.58 -3.36
C VAL A 491 32.30 -5.08 -4.48
N ASN A 492 33.29 -4.26 -4.88
CA ASN A 492 34.24 -4.61 -5.95
C ASN A 492 35.50 -5.38 -5.48
N GLN A 493 35.65 -5.58 -4.16
CA GLN A 493 36.72 -6.38 -3.59
C GLN A 493 36.37 -7.87 -3.58
#